data_ff2ea8a29c528930b49aec73c8aea7e8
#
_entry.id   ff2ea8a29c528930b49aec73c8aea7e8
#
_cell.length_a   1.000
_cell.length_b   1.000
_cell.length_c   1.000
_cell.angle_alpha   90.00
_cell.angle_beta   90.00
_cell.angle_gamma   90.00
#
_symmetry.space_group_name_H-M   'P 1'
#
loop_
_entity.id
_entity.type
_entity.pdbx_description
1 polymer ?
#
loop_
_entity_poly.entity_id
_entity_poly.type
_entity_poly.pdbx_seq_one_letter_code
_entity_poly.pdbx_strand_id
1 'polypeptide(L)'
;KAAAGEVAERFLVPEAVKHIARDPLDEFFDPAAVRRKFLRTSSGIKKVLLDQSVISGVGNIYADEALWRARLHYAKPARTLSAAQTRELLEVVTQVLRESLAAGGTSFDALYVNVLGESGYFERSLNAYGRAGEPCHRCAEAGRTSLMVREPFQNRSSYRCPHCQRAPRSR
;
A
#
# COMPACT_ATOMS: atom_id res chain seq x y z
N LYS A 1 19.80 24.65 -28.92
CA LYS A 1 20.49 24.44 -27.63
C LYS A 1 19.56 24.95 -26.53
N ALA A 2 18.68 24.12 -25.99
CA ALA A 2 17.99 24.42 -24.75
C ALA A 2 19.03 24.43 -23.64
N ALA A 3 19.13 25.54 -22.89
CA ALA A 3 20.14 25.72 -21.85
C ALA A 3 19.92 24.67 -20.75
N ALA A 4 21.00 24.04 -20.29
CA ALA A 4 21.00 23.05 -19.23
C ALA A 4 20.31 23.50 -17.93
N GLY A 5 20.03 24.79 -17.76
CA GLY A 5 19.31 25.37 -16.64
C GLY A 5 17.80 25.16 -16.69
N GLU A 6 17.16 25.12 -17.85
CA GLU A 6 15.72 24.97 -17.98
C GLU A 6 15.23 23.55 -17.67
N VAL A 7 16.09 22.56 -17.87
CA VAL A 7 15.78 21.15 -17.55
C VAL A 7 15.88 20.90 -16.04
N ALA A 8 16.77 21.58 -15.34
CA ALA A 8 16.94 21.43 -13.90
C ALA A 8 15.78 22.01 -13.09
N GLU A 9 15.21 23.15 -13.52
CA GLU A 9 14.07 23.77 -12.83
C GLU A 9 12.79 22.93 -12.90
N ARG A 10 12.63 22.11 -13.93
CA ARG A 10 11.43 21.27 -14.14
C ARG A 10 11.33 20.13 -13.11
N PHE A 11 12.39 19.83 -12.39
CA PHE A 11 12.47 18.74 -11.42
C PHE A 11 12.67 19.19 -9.97
N LEU A 12 12.69 20.49 -9.72
CA LEU A 12 12.77 21.02 -8.36
C LEU A 12 11.43 20.81 -7.65
N VAL A 13 11.45 19.95 -6.64
CA VAL A 13 10.30 19.78 -5.74
C VAL A 13 10.20 21.06 -4.90
N PRO A 14 9.03 21.72 -4.87
CA PRO A 14 8.82 22.89 -4.02
C PRO A 14 9.20 22.60 -2.57
N GLU A 15 9.82 23.57 -1.89
CA GLU A 15 10.27 23.43 -0.49
C GLU A 15 9.17 22.92 0.44
N ALA A 16 7.94 23.42 0.26
CA ALA A 16 6.79 23.06 1.06
C ALA A 16 6.40 21.56 1.03
N VAL A 17 6.84 20.83 -0.02
CA VAL A 17 6.49 19.41 -0.20
C VAL A 17 7.72 18.49 -0.24
N LYS A 18 8.91 19.02 0.02
CA LYS A 18 10.15 18.21 0.05
C LYS A 18 10.15 17.09 1.09
N HIS A 19 9.35 17.22 2.15
CA HIS A 19 9.19 16.19 3.18
C HIS A 19 8.27 15.04 2.74
N ILE A 20 7.53 15.19 1.64
CA ILE A 20 6.66 14.16 1.07
C ILE A 20 7.48 13.33 0.09
N ALA A 21 7.46 12.01 0.28
CA ALA A 21 8.12 11.08 -0.63
C ALA A 21 7.42 11.03 -1.98
N ARG A 22 8.08 10.45 -2.97
CA ARG A 22 7.48 10.22 -4.27
C ARG A 22 6.42 9.13 -4.20
N ASP A 23 5.41 9.29 -4.99
CA ASP A 23 4.35 8.33 -5.25
C ASP A 23 4.89 7.19 -6.14
N PRO A 24 4.48 5.93 -5.91
CA PRO A 24 4.91 4.79 -6.74
C PRO A 24 4.58 4.91 -8.22
N LEU A 25 3.63 5.76 -8.60
CA LEU A 25 3.26 6.01 -9.99
C LEU A 25 4.10 7.12 -10.65
N ASP A 26 4.90 7.82 -9.88
CA ASP A 26 5.84 8.83 -10.37
C ASP A 26 6.98 8.14 -11.14
N GLU A 27 7.32 8.65 -12.32
CA GLU A 27 8.41 8.11 -13.14
C GLU A 27 9.79 8.15 -12.45
N PHE A 28 9.95 9.02 -11.45
CA PHE A 28 11.17 9.15 -10.64
C PHE A 28 11.09 8.38 -9.31
N PHE A 29 10.11 7.54 -9.12
CA PHE A 29 10.03 6.68 -7.94
C PHE A 29 11.24 5.74 -7.88
N ASP A 30 11.93 5.75 -6.74
CA ASP A 30 13.13 4.93 -6.52
C ASP A 30 12.86 3.84 -5.46
N PRO A 31 12.59 2.60 -5.87
CA PRO A 31 12.39 1.49 -4.95
C PRO A 31 13.58 1.23 -4.03
N ALA A 32 14.80 1.46 -4.51
CA ALA A 32 16.01 1.27 -3.70
C ALA A 32 16.08 2.28 -2.54
N ALA A 33 15.66 3.53 -2.78
CA ALA A 33 15.56 4.54 -1.73
C ALA A 33 14.53 4.16 -0.66
N VAL A 34 13.39 3.64 -1.06
CA VAL A 34 12.36 3.13 -0.14
C VAL A 34 12.92 1.96 0.69
N ARG A 35 13.61 1.02 0.06
CA ARG A 35 14.23 -0.10 0.76
C ARG A 35 15.25 0.36 1.80
N ARG A 36 16.07 1.36 1.49
CA ARG A 36 17.00 1.94 2.48
C ARG A 36 16.28 2.47 3.71
N LYS A 37 15.13 3.09 3.55
CA LYS A 37 14.28 3.55 4.66
C LYS A 37 13.70 2.36 5.45
N PHE A 38 13.26 1.32 4.79
CA PHE A 38 12.78 0.09 5.44
C PHE A 38 13.85 -0.52 6.34
N LEU A 39 15.08 -0.58 5.89
CA LEU A 39 16.20 -1.16 6.64
C LEU A 39 16.57 -0.37 7.90
N ARG A 40 16.18 0.89 7.99
CA ARG A 40 16.51 1.79 9.10
C ARG A 40 15.46 1.84 10.20
N THR A 41 14.33 1.18 10.03
CA THR A 41 13.23 1.24 11.00
C THR A 41 12.89 -0.14 11.54
N SER A 42 12.53 -0.19 12.83
CA SER A 42 11.96 -1.39 13.47
C SER A 42 10.42 -1.40 13.42
N SER A 43 9.80 -0.36 12.90
CA SER A 43 8.34 -0.27 12.80
C SER A 43 7.76 -1.36 11.90
N GLY A 44 6.53 -1.77 12.20
CA GLY A 44 5.76 -2.70 11.36
C GLY A 44 5.54 -2.13 9.96
N ILE A 45 5.50 -3.00 8.98
CA ILE A 45 5.45 -2.63 7.56
C ILE A 45 4.25 -1.76 7.21
N LYS A 46 3.07 -1.99 7.80
CA LYS A 46 1.90 -1.15 7.51
C LYS A 46 2.11 0.29 7.97
N LYS A 47 2.67 0.49 9.17
CA LYS A 47 2.99 1.83 9.67
C LYS A 47 3.93 2.56 8.73
N VAL A 48 4.91 1.85 8.18
CA VAL A 48 5.88 2.42 7.24
C VAL A 48 5.24 2.75 5.89
N LEU A 49 4.35 1.89 5.39
CA LEU A 49 3.60 2.16 4.16
C LEU A 49 2.69 3.39 4.26
N LEU A 50 2.16 3.66 5.44
CA LEU A 50 1.29 4.82 5.71
C LEU A 50 2.08 6.11 5.96
N ASP A 51 3.38 6.03 6.11
CA ASP A 51 4.27 7.19 6.32
C ASP A 51 4.56 7.88 4.98
N GLN A 52 3.95 9.03 4.76
CA GLN A 52 4.07 9.81 3.53
C GLN A 52 5.49 10.36 3.28
N SER A 53 6.38 10.31 4.27
CA SER A 53 7.80 10.61 4.11
C SER A 53 8.61 9.45 3.54
N VAL A 54 8.06 8.24 3.56
CA VAL A 54 8.67 7.01 3.01
C VAL A 54 8.15 6.71 1.62
N ILE A 55 6.84 6.72 1.48
CA ILE A 55 6.12 6.47 0.24
C ILE A 55 4.80 7.27 0.29
N SER A 56 4.49 8.02 -0.73
CA SER A 56 3.25 8.79 -0.76
C SER A 56 2.13 8.06 -1.49
N GLY A 57 0.90 8.45 -1.23
CA GLY A 57 -0.29 7.96 -1.92
C GLY A 57 -0.88 6.66 -1.36
N VAL A 58 -0.28 6.05 -0.35
CA VAL A 58 -0.77 4.80 0.24
C VAL A 58 -1.63 5.09 1.47
N GLY A 59 -2.93 4.91 1.35
CA GLY A 59 -3.88 4.97 2.46
C GLY A 59 -4.14 3.60 3.09
N ASN A 60 -4.99 3.58 4.12
CA ASN A 60 -5.28 2.37 4.91
C ASN A 60 -5.85 1.22 4.06
N ILE A 61 -6.74 1.53 3.13
CA ILE A 61 -7.35 0.54 2.23
C ILE A 61 -6.29 -0.07 1.32
N TYR A 62 -5.46 0.76 0.71
CA TYR A 62 -4.41 0.32 -0.22
C TYR A 62 -3.32 -0.47 0.50
N ALA A 63 -2.97 -0.09 1.73
CA ALA A 63 -2.01 -0.82 2.55
C ALA A 63 -2.51 -2.23 2.85
N ASP A 64 -3.76 -2.39 3.29
CA ASP A 64 -4.34 -3.71 3.57
C ASP A 64 -4.43 -4.60 2.32
N GLU A 65 -4.84 -4.04 1.17
CA GLU A 65 -4.87 -4.78 -0.09
C GLU A 65 -3.48 -5.22 -0.55
N ALA A 66 -2.50 -4.33 -0.49
CA ALA A 66 -1.13 -4.65 -0.88
C ALA A 66 -0.51 -5.74 0.03
N LEU A 67 -0.71 -5.63 1.34
CA LEU A 67 -0.21 -6.61 2.31
C LEU A 67 -0.87 -7.97 2.15
N TRP A 68 -2.17 -8.02 1.84
CA TRP A 68 -2.83 -9.29 1.53
C TRP A 68 -2.25 -9.94 0.27
N ARG A 69 -2.07 -9.17 -0.80
CA ARG A 69 -1.47 -9.67 -2.05
C ARG A 69 -0.04 -10.18 -1.83
N ALA A 70 0.76 -9.44 -1.07
CA ALA A 70 2.15 -9.80 -0.74
C ALA A 70 2.28 -10.84 0.39
N ARG A 71 1.18 -11.26 1.00
CA ARG A 71 1.14 -12.24 2.11
C ARG A 71 1.94 -11.81 3.33
N LEU A 72 1.94 -10.53 3.64
CA LEU A 72 2.67 -9.96 4.76
C LEU A 72 1.72 -9.50 5.86
N HIS A 73 2.05 -9.85 7.10
CA HIS A 73 1.35 -9.33 8.28
C HIS A 73 1.70 -7.86 8.49
N TYR A 74 0.72 -7.06 8.88
CA TYR A 74 0.90 -5.61 9.08
C TYR A 74 1.97 -5.24 10.11
N ALA A 75 2.17 -6.07 11.13
CA ALA A 75 3.14 -5.85 12.20
C ALA A 75 4.54 -6.39 11.89
N LYS A 76 4.76 -7.05 10.75
CA LYS A 76 6.08 -7.53 10.37
C LYS A 76 7.04 -6.33 10.29
N PRO A 77 8.17 -6.33 11.04
CA PRO A 77 9.11 -5.21 10.98
C PRO A 77 9.64 -5.00 9.56
N ALA A 78 9.56 -3.77 9.07
CA ALA A 78 9.98 -3.45 7.69
C ALA A 78 11.42 -3.86 7.40
N ARG A 79 12.32 -3.68 8.38
CA ARG A 79 13.74 -4.07 8.24
C ARG A 79 13.97 -5.57 8.02
N THR A 80 13.00 -6.42 8.36
CA THR A 80 13.12 -7.88 8.23
C THR A 80 12.68 -8.39 6.87
N LEU A 81 12.14 -7.53 5.99
CA LEU A 81 11.80 -7.91 4.63
C LEU A 81 13.08 -8.14 3.83
N SER A 82 13.14 -9.28 3.13
CA SER A 82 14.19 -9.52 2.14
C SER A 82 14.12 -8.53 0.98
N ALA A 83 15.17 -8.44 0.18
CA ALA A 83 15.15 -7.63 -1.04
C ALA A 83 14.02 -8.07 -1.99
N ALA A 84 13.80 -9.38 -2.12
CA ALA A 84 12.71 -9.93 -2.94
C ALA A 84 11.32 -9.57 -2.40
N GLN A 85 11.10 -9.69 -1.10
CA GLN A 85 9.84 -9.31 -0.47
C GLN A 85 9.56 -7.80 -0.60
N THR A 86 10.58 -6.97 -0.45
CA THR A 86 10.44 -5.53 -0.63
C THR A 86 10.06 -5.19 -2.06
N ARG A 87 10.72 -5.78 -3.04
CA ARG A 87 10.41 -5.58 -4.46
C ARG A 87 8.99 -6.01 -4.78
N GLU A 88 8.59 -7.21 -4.38
CA GLU A 88 7.23 -7.72 -4.57
C GLU A 88 6.19 -6.80 -3.94
N LEU A 89 6.41 -6.35 -2.70
CA LEU A 89 5.50 -5.44 -2.02
C LEU A 89 5.34 -4.11 -2.78
N LEU A 90 6.43 -3.50 -3.24
CA LEU A 90 6.37 -2.24 -3.97
C LEU A 90 5.71 -2.40 -5.35
N GLU A 91 5.94 -3.49 -6.04
CA GLU A 91 5.25 -3.84 -7.29
C GLU A 91 3.73 -3.98 -7.05
N VAL A 92 3.34 -4.68 -6.00
CA VAL A 92 1.94 -4.86 -5.61
C VAL A 92 1.28 -3.55 -5.21
N VAL A 93 1.96 -2.70 -4.44
CA VAL A 93 1.48 -1.35 -4.10
C VAL A 93 1.21 -0.55 -5.36
N THR A 94 2.15 -0.54 -6.30
CA THR A 94 2.01 0.15 -7.58
C THR A 94 0.80 -0.37 -8.37
N GLN A 95 0.62 -1.68 -8.40
CA GLN A 95 -0.52 -2.32 -9.06
C GLN A 95 -1.86 -1.93 -8.42
N VAL A 96 -1.95 -1.97 -7.10
CA VAL A 96 -3.16 -1.56 -6.35
C VAL A 96 -3.53 -0.11 -6.66
N LEU A 97 -2.54 0.79 -6.66
CA LEU A 97 -2.77 2.19 -6.99
C LEU A 97 -3.24 2.39 -8.44
N ARG A 98 -2.65 1.68 -9.41
CA ARG A 98 -3.09 1.73 -10.81
C ARG A 98 -4.51 1.22 -10.99
N GLU A 99 -4.85 0.10 -10.37
CA GLU A 99 -6.20 -0.47 -10.41
C GLU A 99 -7.22 0.49 -9.79
N SER A 100 -6.88 1.13 -8.68
CA SER A 100 -7.72 2.13 -8.04
C SER A 100 -8.00 3.33 -8.94
N LEU A 101 -6.98 3.86 -9.60
CA LEU A 101 -7.15 4.97 -10.55
C LEU A 101 -8.01 4.57 -11.75
N ALA A 102 -7.79 3.39 -12.31
CA ALA A 102 -8.58 2.87 -13.44
C ALA A 102 -10.05 2.67 -13.06
N ALA A 103 -10.34 2.35 -11.81
CA ALA A 103 -11.69 2.13 -11.30
C ALA A 103 -12.37 3.40 -10.74
N GLY A 104 -11.72 4.58 -10.82
CA GLY A 104 -12.26 5.84 -10.33
C GLY A 104 -12.07 6.10 -8.83
N GLY A 105 -11.18 5.33 -8.15
CA GLY A 105 -10.87 5.49 -6.74
C GLY A 105 -11.82 4.71 -5.81
N THR A 106 -11.72 4.99 -4.50
CA THR A 106 -12.60 4.43 -3.47
C THR A 106 -13.63 5.46 -3.02
N SER A 107 -14.80 5.02 -2.52
CA SER A 107 -15.87 5.92 -2.06
C SER A 107 -15.51 6.74 -0.81
N PHE A 108 -14.38 6.45 -0.16
CA PHE A 108 -13.86 7.26 0.95
C PHE A 108 -13.16 8.54 0.49
N ASP A 109 -12.74 8.61 -0.76
CA ASP A 109 -12.44 9.87 -1.39
C ASP A 109 -13.79 10.49 -1.82
N ALA A 110 -14.48 11.13 -0.87
CA ALA A 110 -15.77 11.79 -1.06
C ALA A 110 -15.75 12.89 -2.15
N LEU A 111 -14.60 13.15 -2.75
CA LEU A 111 -14.37 14.04 -3.88
C LEU A 111 -14.38 13.32 -5.24
N TYR A 112 -14.40 11.99 -5.25
CA TYR A 112 -14.39 11.16 -6.45
C TYR A 112 -15.63 10.27 -6.56
N VAL A 113 -16.78 10.90 -6.46
CA VAL A 113 -17.97 10.36 -7.10
C VAL A 113 -17.72 10.54 -8.59
N ASN A 114 -17.67 9.45 -9.37
CA ASN A 114 -17.56 9.59 -10.80
C ASN A 114 -18.76 10.44 -11.33
N VAL A 115 -18.66 10.97 -12.52
CA VAL A 115 -19.66 11.84 -13.13
C VAL A 115 -21.09 11.24 -13.14
N LEU A 116 -21.24 9.95 -12.83
CA LEU A 116 -22.49 9.20 -12.78
C LEU A 116 -23.00 8.91 -11.36
N GLY A 117 -22.30 9.35 -10.31
CA GLY A 117 -22.71 9.13 -8.92
C GLY A 117 -22.54 7.70 -8.40
N GLU A 118 -21.84 6.84 -9.11
CA GLU A 118 -21.55 5.48 -8.68
C GLU A 118 -20.33 5.46 -7.74
N SER A 119 -20.44 4.73 -6.61
CA SER A 119 -19.31 4.46 -5.75
C SER A 119 -18.23 3.71 -6.52
N GLY A 120 -16.96 4.06 -6.30
CA GLY A 120 -15.84 3.55 -7.07
C GLY A 120 -15.86 2.02 -7.21
N TYR A 121 -15.75 1.53 -8.43
CA TYR A 121 -15.74 0.10 -8.78
C TYR A 121 -14.62 -0.67 -8.03
N PHE A 122 -13.55 0.01 -7.66
CA PHE A 122 -12.44 -0.55 -6.91
C PHE A 122 -12.85 -1.10 -5.54
N GLU A 123 -13.78 -0.43 -4.84
CA GLU A 123 -14.25 -0.86 -3.52
C GLU A 123 -14.94 -2.24 -3.57
N ARG A 124 -15.57 -2.59 -4.69
CA ARG A 124 -16.23 -3.87 -4.90
C ARG A 124 -15.28 -5.03 -5.18
N SER A 125 -14.05 -4.73 -5.55
CA SER A 125 -13.01 -5.71 -5.91
C SER A 125 -11.98 -5.94 -4.82
N LEU A 126 -12.19 -5.40 -3.61
CA LEU A 126 -11.27 -5.55 -2.49
C LEU A 126 -11.21 -7.00 -1.98
N ASN A 127 -9.99 -7.45 -1.66
CA ASN A 127 -9.76 -8.79 -1.12
C ASN A 127 -9.65 -8.81 0.41
N ALA A 128 -9.30 -7.69 1.02
CA ALA A 128 -9.02 -7.63 2.46
C ALA A 128 -9.88 -6.62 3.19
N TYR A 129 -9.81 -5.36 2.83
CA TYR A 129 -10.47 -4.29 3.57
C TYR A 129 -11.98 -4.45 3.59
N GLY A 130 -12.57 -4.34 4.80
CA GLY A 130 -14.01 -4.45 4.99
C GLY A 130 -14.58 -5.86 4.95
N ARG A 131 -13.73 -6.89 4.84
CA ARG A 131 -14.17 -8.28 4.65
C ARG A 131 -14.04 -9.16 5.90
N ALA A 132 -14.03 -8.58 7.09
CA ALA A 132 -14.00 -9.37 8.34
C ALA A 132 -15.15 -10.38 8.40
N GLY A 133 -14.84 -11.62 8.74
CA GLY A 133 -15.80 -12.72 8.80
C GLY A 133 -16.12 -13.39 7.45
N GLU A 134 -15.61 -12.84 6.34
CA GLU A 134 -15.78 -13.44 5.01
C GLU A 134 -14.61 -14.34 4.66
N PRO A 135 -14.82 -15.36 3.80
CA PRO A 135 -13.73 -16.22 3.37
C PRO A 135 -12.62 -15.46 2.65
N CYS A 136 -11.37 -15.79 2.97
CA CYS A 136 -10.23 -15.33 2.18
C CYS A 136 -10.33 -15.93 0.77
N HIS A 137 -10.33 -15.12 -0.26
CA HIS A 137 -10.47 -15.56 -1.65
C HIS A 137 -9.39 -16.57 -2.04
N ARG A 138 -8.15 -16.31 -1.69
CA ARG A 138 -7.02 -17.21 -1.99
C ARG A 138 -7.13 -18.55 -1.29
N CYS A 139 -7.54 -18.55 -0.02
CA CYS A 139 -7.74 -19.79 0.74
C CYS A 139 -8.90 -20.61 0.18
N ALA A 140 -10.01 -19.94 -0.16
CA ALA A 140 -11.18 -20.59 -0.76
C ALA A 140 -10.85 -21.27 -2.08
N GLU A 141 -10.10 -20.60 -2.95
CA GLU A 141 -9.61 -21.17 -4.23
C GLU A 141 -8.72 -22.40 -4.01
N ALA A 142 -7.97 -22.43 -2.92
CA ALA A 142 -7.10 -23.56 -2.56
C ALA A 142 -7.85 -24.65 -1.75
N GLY A 143 -9.15 -24.56 -1.61
CA GLY A 143 -9.97 -25.52 -0.85
C GLY A 143 -9.81 -25.41 0.68
N ARG A 144 -9.29 -24.30 1.19
CA ARG A 144 -9.14 -24.05 2.63
C ARG A 144 -10.21 -23.10 3.14
N THR A 145 -10.65 -23.33 4.37
CA THR A 145 -11.51 -22.39 5.08
C THR A 145 -10.67 -21.51 5.98
N SER A 146 -10.54 -20.21 5.63
CA SER A 146 -9.94 -19.20 6.46
C SER A 146 -10.72 -17.90 6.31
N LEU A 147 -11.20 -17.37 7.44
CA LEU A 147 -12.00 -16.16 7.47
C LEU A 147 -11.09 -14.96 7.70
N MET A 148 -11.34 -13.87 6.97
CA MET A 148 -10.67 -12.61 7.19
C MET A 148 -10.97 -12.08 8.59
N VAL A 149 -9.97 -11.47 9.23
CA VAL A 149 -10.10 -10.87 10.55
C VAL A 149 -9.85 -9.37 10.48
N ARG A 150 -10.51 -8.65 11.38
CA ARG A 150 -10.27 -7.24 11.65
C ARG A 150 -9.58 -7.10 12.99
N GLU A 151 -8.46 -6.40 13.01
CA GLU A 151 -7.69 -6.16 14.23
C GLU A 151 -7.44 -4.66 14.42
N PRO A 152 -7.35 -4.18 15.67
CA PRO A 152 -6.99 -2.80 15.94
C PRO A 152 -5.58 -2.48 15.40
N PHE A 153 -5.44 -1.32 14.80
CA PHE A 153 -4.17 -0.80 14.32
C PHE A 153 -4.13 0.72 14.55
N GLN A 154 -3.40 1.17 15.56
CA GLN A 154 -3.41 2.57 15.98
C GLN A 154 -4.85 3.07 16.16
N ASN A 155 -5.25 4.17 15.50
CA ASN A 155 -6.63 4.69 15.51
C ASN A 155 -7.49 4.09 14.38
N ARG A 156 -7.05 3.03 13.72
CA ARG A 156 -7.68 2.41 12.55
C ARG A 156 -7.80 0.91 12.75
N SER A 157 -8.13 0.22 11.69
CA SER A 157 -8.21 -1.24 11.64
C SER A 157 -7.27 -1.79 10.59
N SER A 158 -6.78 -3.01 10.82
CA SER A 158 -6.13 -3.84 9.81
C SER A 158 -6.98 -5.07 9.52
N TYR A 159 -7.14 -5.37 8.25
CA TYR A 159 -7.84 -6.56 7.76
C TYR A 159 -6.81 -7.51 7.17
N ARG A 160 -6.82 -8.76 7.60
CA ARG A 160 -5.88 -9.78 7.12
C ARG A 160 -6.48 -11.18 7.10
N CYS A 161 -5.86 -12.06 6.34
CA CYS A 161 -6.10 -13.49 6.42
C CYS A 161 -5.13 -14.13 7.44
N PRO A 162 -5.60 -14.81 8.49
CA PRO A 162 -4.71 -15.44 9.48
C PRO A 162 -3.82 -16.53 8.91
N HIS A 163 -4.25 -17.18 7.83
CA HIS A 163 -3.47 -18.23 7.17
C HIS A 163 -2.39 -17.66 6.24
N CYS A 164 -2.78 -16.70 5.37
CA CYS A 164 -1.87 -16.14 4.36
C CYS A 164 -0.89 -15.12 4.94
N GLN A 165 -1.30 -14.39 5.97
CA GLN A 165 -0.58 -13.28 6.56
C GLN A 165 -0.32 -13.56 8.04
N ARG A 166 0.56 -14.51 8.30
CA ARG A 166 0.86 -14.95 9.66
C ARG A 166 1.57 -13.87 10.46
N ALA A 167 1.19 -13.75 11.72
CA ALA A 167 1.86 -12.86 12.67
C ALA A 167 3.36 -13.19 12.79
N PRO A 168 4.23 -12.18 12.90
CA PRO A 168 5.64 -12.41 13.19
C PRO A 168 5.76 -13.13 14.52
N ARG A 169 6.74 -14.04 14.61
CA ARG A 169 7.03 -14.73 15.88
C ARG A 169 7.55 -13.71 16.89
N SER A 170 6.96 -13.67 18.07
CA SER A 170 7.56 -12.97 19.21
C SER A 170 8.88 -13.67 19.57
N ARG A 171 9.95 -12.88 19.62
CA ARG A 171 11.22 -13.32 20.19
C ARG A 171 11.21 -13.11 21.69
#